data_a8f41b72ceb99321c192e34c77f3a0a2
#
_entry.id   a8f41b72ceb99321c192e34c77f3a0a2
#
_cell.length_a   1.000
_cell.length_b   1.000
_cell.length_c   1.000
_cell.angle_alpha   90.00
_cell.angle_beta   90.00
_cell.angle_gamma   90.00
#
_symmetry.space_group_name_H-M   'P 1'
#
loop_
_entity.id
_entity.type
_entity.pdbx_description
1 polymer ?
#
loop_
_entity_poly.entity_id
_entity_poly.type
_entity_poly.pdbx_seq_one_letter_code
_entity_poly.pdbx_strand_id
1 'polypeptide(L)'
;MKLTYAQYVEVMSFLHWVREPGLGAFKARLGKLQIEGVPLGSNPGKGKRVEYTLRMLFEAAMALELSQCGWSPADVAALIKTNRSEFLWVCLWAAGLELEPEEDPF
;
A
#
# COMPACT_ATOMS: atom_id res chain seq x y z
N MET A 1 11.15 -9.45 1.23
CA MET A 1 9.96 -9.76 2.02
C MET A 1 8.78 -9.94 1.08
N LYS A 2 8.07 -11.03 1.22
CA LYS A 2 6.89 -11.31 0.41
C LYS A 2 5.77 -11.79 1.34
N LEU A 3 4.63 -11.12 1.29
CA LEU A 3 3.48 -11.44 2.13
C LEU A 3 2.31 -11.92 1.28
N THR A 4 1.50 -12.80 1.85
CA THR A 4 0.22 -13.19 1.26
C THR A 4 -0.79 -12.07 1.46
N TYR A 5 -1.93 -12.16 0.77
CA TYR A 5 -3.03 -11.20 0.98
C TYR A 5 -3.49 -11.17 2.44
N ALA A 6 -3.63 -12.32 3.08
CA ALA A 6 -4.06 -12.39 4.47
C ALA A 6 -3.07 -11.69 5.40
N GLN A 7 -1.77 -11.90 5.19
CA GLN A 7 -0.73 -11.24 5.96
C GLN A 7 -0.71 -9.73 5.71
N TYR A 8 -0.89 -9.32 4.45
CA TYR A 8 -0.98 -7.91 4.08
C TYR A 8 -2.13 -7.22 4.80
N VAL A 9 -3.33 -7.82 4.79
CA VAL A 9 -4.49 -7.27 5.49
C VAL A 9 -4.22 -7.18 6.98
N GLU A 10 -3.60 -8.20 7.56
CA GLU A 10 -3.27 -8.22 8.98
C GLU A 10 -2.31 -7.08 9.35
N VAL A 11 -1.24 -6.88 8.59
CA VAL A 11 -0.28 -5.79 8.84
C VAL A 11 -0.96 -4.43 8.69
N MET A 12 -1.73 -4.23 7.63
CA MET A 12 -2.41 -2.96 7.39
C MET A 12 -3.45 -2.67 8.48
N SER A 13 -4.19 -3.67 8.92
CA SER A 13 -5.19 -3.48 9.98
C SER A 13 -4.52 -3.13 11.31
N PHE A 14 -3.37 -3.73 11.61
CA PHE A 14 -2.58 -3.40 12.79
C PHE A 14 -2.09 -1.95 12.74
N LEU A 15 -1.54 -1.53 11.60
CA LEU A 15 -1.01 -0.18 11.43
C LEU A 15 -2.10 0.89 11.55
N HIS A 16 -3.33 0.58 11.19
CA HIS A 16 -4.44 1.52 11.18
C HIS A 16 -5.44 1.29 12.31
N TRP A 17 -5.07 0.49 13.31
CA TRP A 17 -5.87 0.24 14.52
C TRP A 17 -7.28 -0.29 14.22
N VAL A 18 -7.42 -1.10 13.18
CA VAL A 18 -8.71 -1.67 12.79
C VAL A 18 -9.03 -2.85 13.70
N ARG A 19 -10.24 -2.82 14.27
CA ARG A 19 -10.75 -3.91 15.12
C ARG A 19 -11.75 -4.75 14.34
N GLU A 20 -12.03 -5.95 14.85
CA GLU A 20 -12.90 -6.94 14.23
C GLU A 20 -14.18 -6.37 13.60
N PRO A 21 -14.99 -5.53 14.29
CA PRO A 21 -16.22 -5.02 13.69
C PRO A 21 -16.00 -4.15 12.44
N GLY A 22 -14.83 -3.54 12.31
CA GLY A 22 -14.48 -2.69 11.16
C GLY A 22 -13.72 -3.38 10.05
N LEU A 23 -13.40 -4.66 10.20
CA LEU A 23 -12.49 -5.34 9.29
C LEU A 23 -13.07 -5.48 7.88
N GLY A 24 -14.37 -5.76 7.76
CA GLY A 24 -15.02 -5.86 6.45
C GLY A 24 -14.97 -4.56 5.66
N ALA A 25 -15.27 -3.44 6.31
CA ALA A 25 -15.19 -2.12 5.70
C ALA A 25 -13.75 -1.77 5.32
N PHE A 26 -12.79 -2.14 6.16
CA PHE A 26 -11.38 -1.91 5.90
C PHE A 26 -10.91 -2.69 4.66
N LYS A 27 -11.27 -3.96 4.56
CA LYS A 27 -10.96 -4.78 3.37
C LYS A 27 -11.57 -4.19 2.11
N ALA A 28 -12.79 -3.63 2.21
CA ALA A 28 -13.44 -2.98 1.08
C ALA A 28 -12.66 -1.76 0.61
N ARG A 29 -12.11 -0.98 1.53
CA ARG A 29 -11.24 0.17 1.19
C ARG A 29 -9.98 -0.28 0.47
N LEU A 30 -9.32 -1.33 0.98
CA LEU A 30 -8.14 -1.89 0.33
C LEU A 30 -8.49 -2.39 -1.07
N GLY A 31 -9.66 -3.02 -1.23
CA GLY A 31 -10.13 -3.50 -2.53
C GLY A 31 -10.37 -2.38 -3.52
N LYS A 32 -10.95 -1.26 -3.08
CA LYS A 32 -11.16 -0.08 -3.95
C LYS A 32 -9.84 0.50 -4.42
N LEU A 33 -8.86 0.61 -3.54
CA LEU A 33 -7.52 1.06 -3.92
C LEU A 33 -6.88 0.10 -4.92
N GLN A 34 -7.04 -1.20 -4.71
CA GLN A 34 -6.51 -2.21 -5.61
C GLN A 34 -7.10 -2.09 -7.01
N ILE A 35 -8.39 -1.82 -7.13
CA ILE A 35 -9.06 -1.58 -8.42
C ILE A 35 -8.40 -0.41 -9.14
N GLU A 36 -8.00 0.61 -8.40
CA GLU A 36 -7.31 1.78 -8.94
C GLU A 36 -5.81 1.55 -9.19
N GLY A 37 -5.31 0.36 -8.91
CA GLY A 37 -3.91 0.01 -9.13
C GLY A 37 -2.96 0.37 -7.99
N VAL A 38 -3.46 0.51 -6.79
CA VAL A 38 -2.65 0.80 -5.59
C VAL A 38 -2.79 -0.36 -4.61
N PRO A 39 -1.69 -0.95 -4.13
CA PRO A 39 -0.30 -0.69 -4.52
C PRO A 39 0.06 -1.25 -5.89
N LEU A 40 1.14 -0.75 -6.47
CA LEU A 40 1.64 -1.23 -7.77
C LEU A 40 1.97 -2.71 -7.68
N GLY A 41 1.43 -3.49 -8.62
CA GLY A 41 1.63 -4.94 -8.64
C GLY A 41 0.54 -5.72 -7.93
N SER A 42 -0.49 -5.06 -7.38
CA SER A 42 -1.59 -5.74 -6.70
C SER A 42 -2.58 -6.39 -7.66
N ASN A 43 -2.44 -6.12 -8.98
CA ASN A 43 -3.26 -6.75 -10.03
C ASN A 43 -2.35 -7.48 -11.02
N PRO A 44 -1.75 -8.63 -10.64
CA PRO A 44 -0.74 -9.29 -11.47
C PRO A 44 -1.31 -10.03 -12.68
N GLY A 45 -2.63 -10.12 -12.78
CA GLY A 45 -3.30 -10.82 -13.84
C GLY A 45 -4.16 -11.98 -13.34
N LYS A 46 -5.03 -12.48 -14.21
CA LYS A 46 -5.96 -13.53 -13.87
C LYS A 46 -5.23 -14.82 -13.48
N GLY A 47 -5.62 -15.41 -12.37
CA GLY A 47 -5.06 -16.66 -11.89
C GLY A 47 -3.72 -16.54 -11.17
N LYS A 48 -3.17 -15.34 -11.05
CA LYS A 48 -1.91 -15.13 -10.34
C LYS A 48 -2.17 -14.59 -8.93
N ARG A 49 -1.42 -15.11 -7.96
CA ARG A 49 -1.47 -14.62 -6.60
C ARG A 49 -0.60 -13.38 -6.45
N VAL A 50 -1.06 -12.43 -5.66
CA VAL A 50 -0.26 -11.24 -5.33
C VAL A 50 0.71 -11.59 -4.23
N GLU A 51 1.98 -11.22 -4.44
CA GLU A 51 3.00 -11.26 -3.40
C GLU A 51 3.27 -9.82 -2.97
N TYR A 52 2.89 -9.48 -1.73
CA TYR A 52 3.00 -8.12 -1.23
C TYR A 52 4.40 -7.86 -0.70
N THR A 53 5.05 -6.84 -1.24
CA THR A 53 6.41 -6.43 -0.88
C THR A 53 6.39 -5.25 0.07
N LEU A 54 7.55 -4.90 0.62
CA LEU A 54 7.69 -3.72 1.50
C LEU A 54 7.24 -2.43 0.80
N ARG A 55 7.61 -2.27 -0.47
CA ARG A 55 7.16 -1.13 -1.28
C ARG A 55 5.63 -1.04 -1.31
N MET A 56 4.97 -2.17 -1.55
CA MET A 56 3.52 -2.23 -1.62
C MET A 56 2.88 -1.86 -0.28
N LEU A 57 3.50 -2.27 0.82
CA LEU A 57 3.03 -1.89 2.16
C LEU A 57 3.12 -0.38 2.39
N PHE A 58 4.23 0.25 2.03
CA PHE A 58 4.39 1.70 2.15
C PHE A 58 3.37 2.44 1.30
N GLU A 59 3.19 2.01 0.06
CA GLU A 59 2.26 2.64 -0.86
C GLU A 59 0.82 2.54 -0.36
N ALA A 60 0.42 1.36 0.12
CA ALA A 60 -0.91 1.15 0.68
C ALA A 60 -1.12 1.97 1.96
N ALA A 61 -0.13 2.02 2.83
CA ALA A 61 -0.22 2.81 4.06
C ALA A 61 -0.40 4.29 3.76
N MET A 62 0.36 4.84 2.82
CA MET A 62 0.23 6.22 2.38
C MET A 62 -1.17 6.47 1.80
N ALA A 63 -1.66 5.54 0.98
CA ALA A 63 -2.98 5.66 0.37
C ALA A 63 -4.08 5.71 1.42
N LEU A 64 -3.99 4.88 2.44
CA LEU A 64 -4.97 4.86 3.52
C LEU A 64 -4.95 6.15 4.34
N GLU A 65 -3.77 6.71 4.59
CA GLU A 65 -3.66 8.01 5.27
C GLU A 65 -4.32 9.12 4.46
N LEU A 66 -4.08 9.17 3.15
CA LEU A 66 -4.72 10.16 2.28
C LEU A 66 -6.23 9.97 2.25
N SER A 67 -6.70 8.74 2.25
CA SER A 67 -8.13 8.43 2.28
C SER A 67 -8.78 8.97 3.56
N GLN A 68 -8.07 8.92 4.69
CA GLN A 68 -8.56 9.48 5.95
C GLN A 68 -8.68 11.00 5.91
N CYS A 69 -7.91 11.65 5.03
CA CYS A 69 -8.01 13.10 4.82
C CYS A 69 -9.16 13.49 3.90
N GLY A 70 -9.96 12.55 3.45
CA GLY A 70 -11.15 12.80 2.62
C GLY A 70 -10.92 12.64 1.13
N TRP A 71 -9.75 12.16 0.69
CA TRP A 71 -9.48 11.93 -0.73
C TRP A 71 -10.22 10.69 -1.23
N SER A 72 -10.77 10.77 -2.44
CA SER A 72 -11.39 9.60 -3.08
C SER A 72 -10.32 8.59 -3.48
N PRO A 73 -10.68 7.29 -3.63
CA PRO A 73 -9.72 6.29 -4.09
C PRO A 73 -9.08 6.64 -5.43
N ALA A 74 -9.83 7.19 -6.36
CA ALA A 74 -9.30 7.59 -7.67
C ALA A 74 -8.28 8.73 -7.54
N ASP A 75 -8.57 9.73 -6.70
CA ASP A 75 -7.66 10.86 -6.48
C ASP A 75 -6.39 10.42 -5.75
N VAL A 76 -6.53 9.54 -4.76
CA VAL A 76 -5.38 8.95 -4.06
C VAL A 76 -4.49 8.21 -5.05
N ALA A 77 -5.10 7.37 -5.89
CA ALA A 77 -4.36 6.60 -6.87
C ALA A 77 -3.62 7.50 -7.87
N ALA A 78 -4.28 8.56 -8.35
CA ALA A 78 -3.67 9.51 -9.28
C ALA A 78 -2.45 10.19 -8.64
N LEU A 79 -2.58 10.63 -7.40
CA LEU A 79 -1.48 11.30 -6.69
C LEU A 79 -0.31 10.35 -6.49
N ILE A 80 -0.56 9.12 -6.05
CA ILE A 80 0.49 8.14 -5.80
C ILE A 80 1.18 7.75 -7.10
N LYS A 81 0.43 7.47 -8.16
CA LYS A 81 0.99 7.08 -9.45
C LYS A 81 1.88 8.16 -10.04
N THR A 82 1.49 9.42 -9.89
CA THR A 82 2.26 10.56 -10.40
C THR A 82 3.56 10.78 -9.63
N ASN A 83 3.55 10.49 -8.32
CA ASN A 83 4.67 10.80 -7.43
C ASN A 83 5.27 9.56 -6.77
N ARG A 84 5.14 8.40 -7.40
CA ARG A 84 5.47 7.12 -6.77
C ARG A 84 6.91 7.06 -6.25
N SER A 85 7.87 7.47 -7.05
CA SER A 85 9.28 7.45 -6.65
C SER A 85 9.53 8.37 -5.45
N GLU A 86 9.01 9.57 -5.49
CA GLU A 86 9.18 10.57 -4.42
C GLU A 86 8.57 10.06 -3.10
N PHE A 87 7.38 9.51 -3.14
CA PHE A 87 6.74 8.97 -1.95
C PHE A 87 7.54 7.83 -1.33
N LEU A 88 8.07 6.94 -2.17
CA LEU A 88 8.86 5.81 -1.68
C LEU A 88 10.13 6.28 -1.00
N TRP A 89 10.85 7.22 -1.63
CA TRP A 89 12.07 7.75 -1.03
C TRP A 89 11.80 8.50 0.28
N VAL A 90 10.71 9.26 0.35
CA VAL A 90 10.31 9.94 1.58
C VAL A 90 9.99 8.93 2.68
N CYS A 91 9.26 7.87 2.36
CA CYS A 91 8.92 6.83 3.33
C CYS A 91 10.17 6.12 3.85
N LEU A 92 11.10 5.78 2.98
CA LEU A 92 12.35 5.14 3.37
C LEU A 92 13.19 6.05 4.26
N TRP A 93 13.30 7.31 3.87
CA TRP A 93 14.05 8.29 4.64
C TRP A 93 13.42 8.51 6.03
N ALA A 94 12.09 8.65 6.08
CA ALA A 94 11.37 8.83 7.33
C ALA A 94 11.51 7.61 8.26
N ALA A 95 11.67 6.42 7.69
CA ALA A 95 11.90 5.19 8.45
C ALA A 95 13.35 5.02 8.90
N GLY A 96 14.24 5.95 8.53
CA GLY A 96 15.66 5.87 8.87
C GLY A 96 16.44 4.85 8.07
N LEU A 97 15.90 4.41 6.95
CA LEU A 97 16.56 3.43 6.09
C LEU A 97 17.51 4.13 5.12
N GLU A 98 18.76 3.71 5.12
CA GLU A 98 19.76 4.16 4.16
C GLU A 98 20.00 3.04 3.16
N LEU A 99 19.94 3.40 1.86
CA LEU A 99 20.11 2.44 0.78
C LEU A 99 21.27 2.86 -0.10
N GLU A 100 22.06 1.87 -0.50
CA GLU A 100 23.09 2.10 -1.51
C GLU A 100 22.42 2.43 -2.85
N PRO A 101 23.03 3.30 -3.68
CA PRO A 101 22.42 3.70 -4.95
C PRO A 101 22.11 2.55 -5.89
N GLU A 102 22.87 1.48 -5.84
CA GLU A 102 22.65 0.30 -6.67
C GLU A 102 21.72 -0.73 -6.04
N GLU A 103 21.24 -0.51 -4.83
CA GLU A 103 20.28 -1.40 -4.20
C GLU A 103 18.85 -1.00 -4.57
N ASP A 104 18.09 -1.97 -5.07
CA ASP A 104 16.66 -1.81 -5.24
C ASP A 104 16.01 -2.21 -3.90
N PRO A 105 15.36 -1.27 -3.17
CA PRO A 105 14.73 -1.57 -1.90
C PRO A 105 13.51 -2.46 -2.03
N PHE A 106 13.04 -2.66 -3.23
CA PHE A 106 11.75 -3.27 -3.50
C PHE A 106 11.82 -4.45 -4.45
#